data_9da2b64b21260f66811aed205e0b2b18
#
_entry.id   9da2b64b21260f66811aed205e0b2b18
#
_cell.length_a   1.000
_cell.length_b   1.000
_cell.length_c   1.000
_cell.angle_alpha   90.00
_cell.angle_beta   90.00
_cell.angle_gamma   90.00
#
_symmetry.space_group_name_H-M   'P 1'
#
loop_
_entity.id
_entity.type
_entity.pdbx_description
1 polymer ?
#
loop_
_entity_poly.entity_id
_entity_poly.type
_entity_poly.pdbx_seq_one_letter_code
_entity_poly.pdbx_strand_id
1 'polypeptide(L)'
;MKTLHKIHILAIAIFSILAQSCTNLDEKIYSTIPADEFFKNEDEMIMNVGRAYTHLTSYLNHWNIWGTLVITSDEGLCPYRETNLWWDNGVWIDLHRHNFHSQSGNLNNCWSFIFDGVTLCNQILYQMEESEVDFPTKKNLVAEVKILRAWLYLNAIDMYGNVPLAIDFKEKELPDQVGRPALFEFIESEIKGNIDLLDEVPAANNYGRVTQAMAYTMLSKLYLNAKEWIGKEMWRETSDACDKVIGFGKLSLEPDYFSNFKVNNEDSKENIFVVAVDNIYTPSAMIFHQMCLHTLSQQTFGIVDFCWDGFCAMESHYKLYTDQDVRKKSWLEGPQFDSSGNPLMLGPNRQLTYRPQVKALYNEYDPALLDDGVRFAKYEYESGLMNGMNNDYAFYRYADILLMKGEALVRLGRASEALSYFNEVRARAGAPLYQEKDLTLEEILNERSRELSLIHI
;
A
#
# COMPACT_ATOMS: atom_id res chain seq x y z
N MET A 1 -60.87 -53.09 29.93
CA MET A 1 -60.16 -51.96 30.55
C MET A 1 -58.69 -52.28 30.98
N LYS A 2 -58.40 -53.39 31.67
CA LYS A 2 -57.04 -53.73 32.17
C LYS A 2 -56.02 -53.97 31.08
N THR A 3 -56.43 -54.43 29.90
CA THR A 3 -55.51 -54.72 28.76
C THR A 3 -55.12 -53.45 28.04
N LEU A 4 -56.01 -52.48 27.90
CA LEU A 4 -55.72 -51.18 27.24
C LEU A 4 -54.72 -50.34 28.05
N HIS A 5 -54.86 -50.42 29.41
CA HIS A 5 -53.92 -49.72 30.31
C HIS A 5 -52.50 -50.26 30.22
N LYS A 6 -52.32 -51.57 30.05
CA LYS A 6 -51.01 -52.20 29.88
C LYS A 6 -50.35 -51.81 28.57
N ILE A 7 -51.12 -51.65 27.47
CA ILE A 7 -50.64 -51.22 26.16
C ILE A 7 -50.17 -49.75 26.23
N HIS A 8 -50.91 -48.89 26.90
CA HIS A 8 -50.48 -47.48 27.06
C HIS A 8 -49.22 -47.34 27.93
N ILE A 9 -49.06 -48.11 28.99
CA ILE A 9 -47.86 -48.08 29.82
C ILE A 9 -46.62 -48.62 29.02
N LEU A 10 -46.83 -49.66 28.22
CA LEU A 10 -45.75 -50.18 27.36
C LEU A 10 -45.35 -49.19 26.26
N ALA A 11 -46.33 -48.50 25.64
CA ALA A 11 -46.06 -47.47 24.64
C ALA A 11 -45.32 -46.25 25.22
N ILE A 12 -45.66 -45.82 26.43
CA ILE A 12 -44.98 -44.73 27.14
C ILE A 12 -43.56 -45.14 27.52
N ALA A 13 -43.35 -46.40 27.98
CA ALA A 13 -42.01 -46.91 28.31
C ALA A 13 -41.13 -47.01 27.05
N ILE A 14 -41.65 -47.45 25.91
CA ILE A 14 -40.89 -47.51 24.63
C ILE A 14 -40.60 -46.10 24.14
N PHE A 15 -41.49 -45.14 24.24
CA PHE A 15 -41.28 -43.74 23.86
C PHE A 15 -40.23 -43.08 24.77
N SER A 16 -40.18 -43.37 26.06
CA SER A 16 -39.17 -42.87 26.99
C SER A 16 -37.78 -43.45 26.73
N ILE A 17 -37.69 -44.68 26.23
CA ILE A 17 -36.41 -45.29 25.83
C ILE A 17 -35.89 -44.71 24.50
N LEU A 18 -36.77 -44.39 23.58
CA LEU A 18 -36.41 -43.73 22.31
C LEU A 18 -36.03 -42.27 22.47
N ALA A 19 -36.46 -41.62 23.54
CA ALA A 19 -36.07 -40.24 23.87
C ALA A 19 -34.71 -40.12 24.56
N GLN A 20 -34.07 -41.25 24.91
CA GLN A 20 -32.68 -41.29 25.39
C GLN A 20 -31.68 -41.61 24.28
N SER A 21 -31.96 -41.20 23.04
CA SER A 21 -30.92 -41.12 22.02
C SER A 21 -29.91 -40.09 22.51
N CYS A 22 -28.76 -40.55 22.93
CA CYS A 22 -27.61 -39.69 23.24
C CYS A 22 -27.26 -38.88 22.00
N THR A 23 -27.84 -37.69 21.90
CA THR A 23 -27.27 -36.69 21.00
C THR A 23 -26.01 -36.20 21.67
N ASN A 24 -24.89 -36.78 21.30
CA ASN A 24 -23.62 -36.15 21.53
C ASN A 24 -23.63 -34.87 20.66
N LEU A 25 -23.93 -33.74 21.31
CA LEU A 25 -23.99 -32.41 20.70
C LEU A 25 -22.58 -31.80 20.59
N ASP A 26 -21.53 -32.57 20.80
CA ASP A 26 -20.17 -32.14 20.52
C ASP A 26 -20.03 -31.96 19.00
N GLU A 27 -20.26 -30.75 18.56
CA GLU A 27 -20.11 -30.33 17.17
C GLU A 27 -18.63 -30.41 16.82
N LYS A 28 -18.25 -31.44 16.06
CA LYS A 28 -16.92 -31.47 15.47
C LYS A 28 -16.89 -30.50 14.31
N ILE A 29 -16.40 -29.32 14.58
CA ILE A 29 -16.16 -28.29 13.57
C ILE A 29 -14.97 -28.74 12.72
N TYR A 30 -15.24 -29.28 11.52
CA TYR A 30 -14.20 -29.72 10.56
C TYR A 30 -13.71 -28.57 9.66
N SER A 31 -14.34 -27.40 9.71
CA SER A 31 -14.04 -26.25 8.83
C SER A 31 -13.32 -25.11 9.51
N THR A 32 -13.23 -25.09 10.84
CA THR A 32 -12.52 -24.07 11.61
C THR A 32 -11.84 -24.72 12.81
N ILE A 33 -10.58 -24.38 13.07
CA ILE A 33 -9.88 -24.80 14.29
C ILE A 33 -10.42 -23.92 15.43
N PRO A 34 -10.95 -24.52 16.54
CA PRO A 34 -11.37 -23.75 17.73
C PRO A 34 -10.21 -22.87 18.24
N ALA A 35 -10.54 -21.68 18.75
CA ALA A 35 -9.53 -20.71 19.18
C ALA A 35 -8.61 -21.22 20.30
N ASP A 36 -9.10 -22.14 21.14
CA ASP A 36 -8.37 -22.83 22.20
C ASP A 36 -7.48 -23.99 21.69
N GLU A 37 -7.67 -24.39 20.44
CA GLU A 37 -6.84 -25.39 19.75
C GLU A 37 -5.80 -24.77 18.80
N PHE A 38 -5.87 -23.48 18.54
CA PHE A 38 -4.92 -22.73 17.73
C PHE A 38 -3.84 -22.08 18.62
N PHE A 39 -2.67 -21.74 18.05
CA PHE A 39 -1.54 -21.08 18.73
C PHE A 39 -0.79 -21.98 19.73
N LYS A 40 -0.62 -23.24 19.39
CA LYS A 40 0.08 -24.24 20.24
C LYS A 40 1.56 -24.37 19.93
N ASN A 41 2.05 -23.75 18.87
CA ASN A 41 3.45 -23.82 18.45
C ASN A 41 3.88 -22.55 17.71
N GLU A 42 5.18 -22.42 17.45
CA GLU A 42 5.79 -21.28 16.76
C GLU A 42 5.23 -21.07 15.35
N ASP A 43 5.07 -22.14 14.57
CA ASP A 43 4.57 -22.06 13.18
C ASP A 43 3.16 -21.46 13.11
N GLU A 44 2.29 -21.87 14.02
CA GLU A 44 0.92 -21.32 14.11
C GLU A 44 0.92 -19.83 14.50
N MET A 45 1.84 -19.42 15.37
CA MET A 45 2.02 -18.01 15.72
C MET A 45 2.54 -17.20 14.55
N ILE A 46 3.51 -17.72 13.79
CA ILE A 46 4.02 -17.08 12.57
C ILE A 46 2.90 -16.93 11.54
N MET A 47 2.10 -17.98 11.32
CA MET A 47 0.94 -17.92 10.41
C MET A 47 -0.09 -16.86 10.86
N ASN A 48 -0.31 -16.73 12.16
CA ASN A 48 -1.22 -15.71 12.69
C ASN A 48 -0.70 -14.27 12.40
N VAL A 49 0.59 -14.03 12.61
CA VAL A 49 1.23 -12.75 12.24
C VAL A 49 1.16 -12.51 10.74
N GLY A 50 1.30 -13.53 9.92
CA GLY A 50 1.16 -13.48 8.47
C GLY A 50 -0.15 -12.85 7.99
N ARG A 51 -1.24 -12.99 8.76
CA ARG A 51 -2.54 -12.35 8.47
C ARG A 51 -2.44 -10.82 8.43
N ALA A 52 -1.62 -10.21 9.30
CA ALA A 52 -1.41 -8.76 9.29
C ALA A 52 -0.69 -8.30 8.02
N TYR A 53 0.26 -9.08 7.51
CA TYR A 53 0.93 -8.79 6.24
C TYR A 53 0.02 -9.00 5.04
N THR A 54 -0.77 -10.07 5.01
CA THR A 54 -1.76 -10.30 3.95
C THR A 54 -2.78 -9.17 3.88
N HIS A 55 -3.19 -8.59 5.01
CA HIS A 55 -4.10 -7.45 5.04
C HIS A 55 -3.56 -6.25 4.24
N LEU A 56 -2.23 -6.04 4.23
CA LEU A 56 -1.62 -4.92 3.53
C LEU A 56 -1.85 -4.95 2.01
N THR A 57 -2.09 -6.11 1.41
CA THR A 57 -2.35 -6.22 -0.03
C THR A 57 -3.58 -5.42 -0.48
N SER A 58 -4.56 -5.27 0.41
CA SER A 58 -5.76 -4.45 0.15
C SER A 58 -5.47 -2.96 0.01
N TYR A 59 -4.32 -2.47 0.48
CA TYR A 59 -3.85 -1.10 0.26
C TYR A 59 -3.80 -0.73 -1.22
N LEU A 60 -3.40 -1.69 -2.07
CA LEU A 60 -3.12 -1.51 -3.50
C LEU A 60 -4.37 -1.40 -4.37
N ASN A 61 -5.54 -1.66 -3.79
CA ASN A 61 -6.80 -1.57 -4.52
C ASN A 61 -7.14 -0.12 -4.87
N HIS A 62 -7.66 0.11 -6.09
CA HIS A 62 -8.04 1.45 -6.55
C HIS A 62 -9.16 2.10 -5.71
N TRP A 63 -10.03 1.30 -5.09
CA TRP A 63 -11.04 1.77 -4.16
C TRP A 63 -10.52 1.99 -2.74
N ASN A 64 -9.23 1.76 -2.49
CA ASN A 64 -8.59 1.90 -1.19
C ASN A 64 -7.52 3.02 -1.20
N ILE A 65 -6.55 2.97 -0.30
CA ILE A 65 -5.60 4.07 -0.04
C ILE A 65 -4.80 4.41 -1.30
N TRP A 66 -4.23 3.41 -2.01
CA TRP A 66 -3.43 3.69 -3.20
C TRP A 66 -4.20 4.51 -4.25
N GLY A 67 -5.36 4.04 -4.70
CA GLY A 67 -6.14 4.75 -5.72
C GLY A 67 -6.67 6.10 -5.25
N THR A 68 -7.05 6.20 -3.97
CA THR A 68 -7.49 7.46 -3.36
C THR A 68 -6.36 8.49 -3.37
N LEU A 69 -5.15 8.14 -2.92
CA LEU A 69 -4.01 9.06 -2.86
C LEU A 69 -3.55 9.47 -4.28
N VAL A 70 -3.50 8.54 -5.23
CA VAL A 70 -3.12 8.84 -6.61
C VAL A 70 -4.04 9.89 -7.22
N ILE A 71 -5.35 9.75 -7.05
CA ILE A 71 -6.33 10.63 -7.69
C ILE A 71 -6.52 11.96 -6.95
N THR A 72 -6.26 12.00 -5.64
CA THR A 72 -6.30 13.26 -4.87
C THR A 72 -4.99 14.05 -4.94
N SER A 73 -3.93 13.47 -5.51
CA SER A 73 -2.64 14.14 -5.71
C SER A 73 -2.59 14.94 -7.02
N ASP A 74 -1.50 15.69 -7.21
CA ASP A 74 -1.17 16.38 -8.46
C ASP A 74 -0.49 15.47 -9.50
N GLU A 75 -0.47 14.13 -9.29
CA GLU A 75 0.21 13.18 -10.17
C GLU A 75 -0.73 12.47 -11.14
N GLY A 76 -1.92 12.09 -10.68
CA GLY A 76 -2.83 11.24 -11.42
C GLY A 76 -4.24 11.79 -11.55
N LEU A 77 -4.94 11.32 -12.57
CA LEU A 77 -6.37 11.58 -12.77
C LEU A 77 -7.03 10.43 -13.54
N CYS A 78 -8.36 10.36 -13.45
CA CYS A 78 -9.18 9.45 -14.25
C CYS A 78 -10.28 10.28 -14.95
N PRO A 79 -10.09 10.64 -16.24
CA PRO A 79 -11.04 11.50 -16.94
C PRO A 79 -12.23 10.70 -17.49
N TYR A 80 -13.35 11.38 -17.70
CA TYR A 80 -14.47 10.85 -18.46
C TYR A 80 -14.12 10.79 -19.94
N ARG A 81 -14.03 9.57 -20.51
CA ARG A 81 -13.56 9.34 -21.88
C ARG A 81 -14.70 9.10 -22.87
N GLU A 82 -14.40 9.25 -24.16
CA GLU A 82 -15.36 9.13 -25.28
C GLU A 82 -16.14 7.80 -25.33
N THR A 83 -15.61 6.70 -24.77
CA THR A 83 -16.33 5.42 -24.70
C THR A 83 -17.01 5.20 -23.35
N ASN A 84 -16.75 6.07 -22.36
CA ASN A 84 -17.27 5.93 -21.01
C ASN A 84 -17.03 4.53 -20.40
N LEU A 85 -15.85 3.95 -20.69
CA LEU A 85 -15.54 2.56 -20.36
C LEU A 85 -15.40 2.34 -18.85
N TRP A 86 -14.73 3.27 -18.15
CA TRP A 86 -14.54 3.20 -16.70
C TRP A 86 -14.43 4.59 -16.08
N TRP A 87 -15.46 5.06 -15.40
CA TRP A 87 -15.51 6.34 -14.71
C TRP A 87 -16.27 6.29 -13.37
N ASP A 88 -16.87 5.15 -13.03
CA ASP A 88 -17.53 4.84 -11.76
C ASP A 88 -18.51 5.95 -11.30
N ASN A 89 -19.37 6.40 -12.21
CA ASN A 89 -20.34 7.48 -11.96
C ASN A 89 -19.73 8.79 -11.42
N GLY A 90 -18.48 9.09 -11.77
CA GLY A 90 -17.81 10.34 -11.42
C GLY A 90 -17.04 10.31 -10.10
N VAL A 91 -16.92 9.18 -9.42
CA VAL A 91 -16.19 9.08 -8.15
C VAL A 91 -14.76 9.60 -8.26
N TRP A 92 -14.04 9.22 -9.32
CA TRP A 92 -12.66 9.67 -9.58
C TRP A 92 -12.56 11.16 -9.86
N ILE A 93 -13.59 11.74 -10.50
CA ILE A 93 -13.67 13.17 -10.78
C ILE A 93 -13.91 13.95 -9.50
N ASP A 94 -14.79 13.47 -8.62
CA ASP A 94 -15.06 14.10 -7.33
C ASP A 94 -13.83 14.02 -6.40
N LEU A 95 -13.12 12.88 -6.38
CA LEU A 95 -11.87 12.74 -5.65
C LEU A 95 -10.81 13.73 -6.14
N HIS A 96 -10.58 13.81 -7.47
CA HIS A 96 -9.61 14.73 -8.05
C HIS A 96 -9.94 16.22 -7.80
N ARG A 97 -11.23 16.56 -7.71
CA ARG A 97 -11.69 17.91 -7.36
C ARG A 97 -11.72 18.19 -5.87
N HIS A 98 -11.33 17.22 -5.04
CA HIS A 98 -11.48 17.26 -3.58
C HIS A 98 -12.92 17.54 -3.14
N ASN A 99 -13.90 17.09 -3.92
CA ASN A 99 -15.33 17.21 -3.65
C ASN A 99 -15.88 15.94 -3.01
N PHE A 100 -15.21 15.48 -1.95
CA PHE A 100 -15.60 14.27 -1.23
C PHE A 100 -16.30 14.61 0.08
N HIS A 101 -17.04 13.65 0.61
CA HIS A 101 -17.84 13.77 1.83
C HIS A 101 -17.83 12.46 2.63
N SER A 102 -18.42 12.47 3.82
CA SER A 102 -18.42 11.32 4.75
C SER A 102 -19.04 10.02 4.20
N GLN A 103 -19.75 10.09 3.07
CA GLN A 103 -20.34 8.90 2.42
C GLN A 103 -19.58 8.50 1.13
N SER A 104 -18.46 9.14 0.83
CA SER A 104 -17.61 8.77 -0.31
C SER A 104 -17.04 7.37 -0.10
N GLY A 105 -17.33 6.44 -1.02
CA GLY A 105 -17.01 5.03 -0.88
C GLY A 105 -15.52 4.76 -0.70
N ASN A 106 -14.66 5.45 -1.45
CA ASN A 106 -13.20 5.34 -1.33
C ASN A 106 -12.71 5.70 0.08
N LEU A 107 -13.18 6.82 0.64
CA LEU A 107 -12.79 7.23 2.00
C LEU A 107 -13.26 6.23 3.04
N ASN A 108 -14.48 5.69 2.89
CA ASN A 108 -14.96 4.66 3.80
C ASN A 108 -14.15 3.36 3.69
N ASN A 109 -13.73 2.97 2.47
CA ASN A 109 -12.87 1.81 2.28
C ASN A 109 -11.48 2.02 2.89
N CYS A 110 -10.89 3.21 2.74
CA CYS A 110 -9.63 3.56 3.40
C CYS A 110 -9.75 3.50 4.93
N TRP A 111 -10.86 4.01 5.47
CA TRP A 111 -11.15 3.91 6.91
C TRP A 111 -11.25 2.46 7.36
N SER A 112 -12.05 1.65 6.67
CA SER A 112 -12.19 0.22 6.97
C SER A 112 -10.85 -0.50 6.89
N PHE A 113 -10.06 -0.29 5.84
CA PHE A 113 -8.73 -0.87 5.73
C PHE A 113 -7.86 -0.56 6.96
N ILE A 114 -7.81 0.69 7.39
CA ILE A 114 -7.01 1.11 8.54
C ILE A 114 -7.51 0.44 9.83
N PHE A 115 -8.81 0.52 10.13
CA PHE A 115 -9.33 0.08 11.42
C PHE A 115 -9.58 -1.42 11.51
N ASP A 116 -9.86 -2.11 10.39
CA ASP A 116 -9.84 -3.57 10.32
C ASP A 116 -8.42 -4.10 10.56
N GLY A 117 -7.41 -3.43 9.98
CA GLY A 117 -6.01 -3.76 10.23
C GLY A 117 -5.57 -3.50 11.67
N VAL A 118 -5.97 -2.38 12.28
CA VAL A 118 -5.72 -2.09 13.70
C VAL A 118 -6.37 -3.14 14.60
N THR A 119 -7.62 -3.50 14.32
CA THR A 119 -8.34 -4.54 15.07
C THR A 119 -7.65 -5.89 14.93
N LEU A 120 -7.19 -6.25 13.73
CA LEU A 120 -6.44 -7.47 13.47
C LEU A 120 -5.11 -7.48 14.23
N CYS A 121 -4.35 -6.38 14.22
CA CYS A 121 -3.11 -6.27 15.00
C CYS A 121 -3.39 -6.43 16.51
N ASN A 122 -4.41 -5.76 17.05
CA ASN A 122 -4.80 -5.89 18.45
C ASN A 122 -5.20 -7.33 18.79
N GLN A 123 -5.94 -8.01 17.91
CA GLN A 123 -6.33 -9.41 18.08
C GLN A 123 -5.09 -10.33 18.13
N ILE A 124 -4.16 -10.16 17.19
CA ILE A 124 -2.92 -10.95 17.16
C ILE A 124 -2.09 -10.72 18.43
N LEU A 125 -1.90 -9.46 18.84
CA LEU A 125 -1.16 -9.12 20.05
C LEU A 125 -1.79 -9.75 21.29
N TYR A 126 -3.11 -9.66 21.43
CA TYR A 126 -3.85 -10.30 22.51
C TYR A 126 -3.67 -11.82 22.50
N GLN A 127 -3.80 -12.48 21.36
CA GLN A 127 -3.62 -13.93 21.23
C GLN A 127 -2.18 -14.37 21.57
N MET A 128 -1.18 -13.56 21.19
CA MET A 128 0.22 -13.84 21.54
C MET A 128 0.49 -13.65 23.03
N GLU A 129 -0.16 -12.69 23.69
CA GLU A 129 -0.03 -12.47 25.13
C GLU A 129 -0.69 -13.59 25.95
N GLU A 130 -1.89 -14.03 25.58
CA GLU A 130 -2.63 -15.08 26.28
C GLU A 130 -2.03 -16.49 26.05
N SER A 131 -1.22 -16.66 25.02
CA SER A 131 -0.60 -17.96 24.73
C SER A 131 0.54 -18.28 25.66
N GLU A 132 0.50 -19.50 26.26
CA GLU A 132 1.57 -20.06 27.08
C GLU A 132 2.78 -20.50 26.25
N VAL A 133 2.68 -20.52 24.91
CA VAL A 133 3.78 -20.90 24.01
C VAL A 133 4.85 -19.81 24.03
N ASP A 134 6.05 -20.20 24.39
CA ASP A 134 7.25 -19.35 24.35
C ASP A 134 8.28 -19.91 23.37
N PHE A 135 8.88 -19.01 22.60
CA PHE A 135 9.90 -19.34 21.60
C PHE A 135 10.81 -18.13 21.35
N PRO A 136 12.05 -18.35 20.85
CA PRO A 136 13.05 -17.27 20.75
C PRO A 136 12.61 -16.03 19.98
N THR A 137 11.82 -16.20 18.89
CA THR A 137 11.40 -15.11 18.00
C THR A 137 10.10 -14.44 18.42
N LYS A 138 9.41 -14.88 19.49
CA LYS A 138 8.11 -14.33 19.93
C LYS A 138 8.15 -12.81 20.14
N LYS A 139 9.19 -12.29 20.79
CA LYS A 139 9.32 -10.85 21.03
C LYS A 139 9.51 -10.06 19.74
N ASN A 140 10.24 -10.60 18.78
CA ASN A 140 10.42 -10.00 17.46
C ASN A 140 9.06 -9.93 16.72
N LEU A 141 8.28 -11.03 16.68
CA LEU A 141 6.96 -11.06 16.07
C LEU A 141 5.98 -10.09 16.72
N VAL A 142 5.99 -9.97 18.04
CA VAL A 142 5.18 -8.96 18.77
C VAL A 142 5.58 -7.54 18.33
N ALA A 143 6.89 -7.28 18.24
CA ALA A 143 7.39 -5.99 17.78
C ALA A 143 6.93 -5.66 16.35
N GLU A 144 7.01 -6.62 15.43
CA GLU A 144 6.53 -6.45 14.06
C GLU A 144 5.05 -6.04 14.00
N VAL A 145 4.18 -6.76 14.72
CA VAL A 145 2.74 -6.47 14.73
C VAL A 145 2.46 -5.08 15.31
N LYS A 146 3.21 -4.65 16.34
CA LYS A 146 3.11 -3.30 16.90
C LYS A 146 3.55 -2.23 15.89
N ILE A 147 4.63 -2.47 15.14
CA ILE A 147 5.06 -1.56 14.08
C ILE A 147 4.04 -1.51 12.95
N LEU A 148 3.45 -2.62 12.54
CA LEU A 148 2.36 -2.63 11.56
C LEU A 148 1.14 -1.84 12.05
N ARG A 149 0.77 -1.95 13.33
CA ARG A 149 -0.28 -1.13 13.94
C ARG A 149 0.08 0.36 13.91
N ALA A 150 1.31 0.71 14.25
CA ALA A 150 1.80 2.08 14.15
C ALA A 150 1.79 2.59 12.70
N TRP A 151 2.08 1.74 11.72
CA TRP A 151 2.01 2.06 10.30
C TRP A 151 0.56 2.37 9.86
N LEU A 152 -0.42 1.59 10.33
CA LEU A 152 -1.84 1.86 10.07
C LEU A 152 -2.26 3.21 10.67
N TYR A 153 -1.81 3.53 11.88
CA TYR A 153 -2.06 4.84 12.50
C TYR A 153 -1.31 5.98 11.82
N LEU A 154 -0.15 5.73 11.21
CA LEU A 154 0.55 6.72 10.38
C LEU A 154 -0.28 7.07 9.13
N ASN A 155 -0.95 6.10 8.50
CA ASN A 155 -1.92 6.39 7.44
C ASN A 155 -3.17 7.10 7.99
N ALA A 156 -3.62 6.77 9.19
CA ALA A 156 -4.78 7.40 9.81
C ALA A 156 -4.56 8.90 10.14
N ILE A 157 -3.39 9.25 10.69
CA ILE A 157 -3.06 10.66 11.00
C ILE A 157 -2.94 11.50 9.74
N ASP A 158 -2.41 10.92 8.66
CA ASP A 158 -2.26 11.57 7.37
C ASP A 158 -3.62 11.81 6.71
N MET A 159 -4.42 10.78 6.52
CA MET A 159 -5.69 10.84 5.78
C MET A 159 -6.82 11.53 6.56
N TYR A 160 -6.93 11.30 7.88
CA TYR A 160 -8.09 11.73 8.67
C TYR A 160 -7.74 12.69 9.80
N GLY A 161 -6.52 12.69 10.27
CA GLY A 161 -6.04 13.56 11.34
C GLY A 161 -6.49 13.09 12.71
N ASN A 162 -7.73 13.39 13.11
CA ASN A 162 -8.28 12.97 14.40
C ASN A 162 -9.07 11.68 14.23
N VAL A 163 -8.69 10.63 14.96
CA VAL A 163 -9.27 9.29 14.82
C VAL A 163 -9.39 8.60 16.19
N PRO A 164 -10.21 7.55 16.33
CA PRO A 164 -10.19 6.71 17.53
C PRO A 164 -8.84 6.03 17.73
N LEU A 165 -8.35 6.00 18.98
CA LEU A 165 -7.14 5.27 19.35
C LEU A 165 -7.52 3.97 20.06
N ALA A 166 -7.64 2.88 19.28
CA ALA A 166 -7.96 1.55 19.75
C ALA A 166 -6.68 0.70 19.87
N ILE A 167 -6.30 0.33 21.08
CA ILE A 167 -5.07 -0.44 21.36
C ILE A 167 -5.31 -1.72 22.18
N ASP A 168 -6.52 -1.91 22.70
CA ASP A 168 -6.91 -3.08 23.48
C ASP A 168 -8.00 -3.87 22.75
N PHE A 169 -7.73 -5.14 22.48
CA PHE A 169 -8.69 -6.04 21.83
C PHE A 169 -9.89 -6.40 22.74
N LYS A 170 -9.71 -6.33 24.05
CA LYS A 170 -10.78 -6.62 25.03
C LYS A 170 -11.72 -5.46 25.29
N GLU A 171 -11.35 -4.24 24.88
CA GLU A 171 -12.19 -3.07 25.05
C GLU A 171 -13.48 -3.23 24.22
N LYS A 172 -14.63 -3.12 24.92
CA LYS A 172 -15.96 -3.31 24.32
C LYS A 172 -16.62 -1.99 23.95
N GLU A 173 -16.18 -0.91 24.56
CA GLU A 173 -16.69 0.41 24.26
C GLU A 173 -15.93 0.99 23.05
N LEU A 174 -16.64 1.78 22.25
CA LEU A 174 -15.99 2.47 21.14
C LEU A 174 -14.99 3.49 21.72
N PRO A 175 -13.72 3.44 21.31
CA PRO A 175 -12.73 4.39 21.83
C PRO A 175 -13.05 5.80 21.38
N ASP A 176 -12.76 6.77 22.24
CA ASP A 176 -12.88 8.18 21.91
C ASP A 176 -11.91 8.57 20.78
N GLN A 177 -12.32 9.57 20.01
CA GLN A 177 -11.45 10.21 19.02
C GLN A 177 -10.37 11.02 19.74
N VAL A 178 -9.11 10.78 19.35
CA VAL A 178 -7.96 11.56 19.82
C VAL A 178 -7.50 12.57 18.76
N GLY A 179 -6.89 13.66 19.20
CA GLY A 179 -6.28 14.64 18.31
C GLY A 179 -4.93 14.17 17.75
N ARG A 180 -4.49 14.80 16.66
CA ARG A 180 -3.19 14.53 16.03
C ARG A 180 -2.01 14.48 17.01
N PRO A 181 -1.87 15.37 18.02
CA PRO A 181 -0.73 15.30 18.94
C PRO A 181 -0.67 13.99 19.74
N ALA A 182 -1.81 13.49 20.24
CA ALA A 182 -1.86 12.23 20.99
C ALA A 182 -1.59 11.04 20.08
N LEU A 183 -2.11 11.08 18.86
CA LEU A 183 -1.87 10.03 17.85
C LEU A 183 -0.40 9.99 17.40
N PHE A 184 0.21 11.16 17.21
CA PHE A 184 1.64 11.31 16.91
C PHE A 184 2.50 10.69 18.03
N GLU A 185 2.22 11.02 19.27
CA GLU A 185 2.93 10.50 20.45
C GLU A 185 2.78 8.96 20.55
N PHE A 186 1.59 8.44 20.29
CA PHE A 186 1.36 7.00 20.25
C PHE A 186 2.22 6.33 19.16
N ILE A 187 2.18 6.81 17.92
CA ILE A 187 2.96 6.26 16.81
C ILE A 187 4.45 6.28 17.14
N GLU A 188 4.96 7.42 17.62
CA GLU A 188 6.37 7.58 18.00
C GLU A 188 6.77 6.59 19.08
N SER A 189 5.98 6.51 20.16
CA SER A 189 6.28 5.64 21.32
C SER A 189 6.20 4.16 20.96
N GLU A 190 5.22 3.77 20.15
CA GLU A 190 5.05 2.39 19.68
C GLU A 190 6.27 1.95 18.83
N ILE A 191 6.74 2.82 17.94
CA ILE A 191 7.93 2.52 17.14
C ILE A 191 9.17 2.44 18.01
N LYS A 192 9.44 3.48 18.82
CA LYS A 192 10.65 3.54 19.65
C LYS A 192 10.73 2.42 20.68
N GLY A 193 9.59 1.99 21.21
CA GLY A 193 9.53 0.91 22.20
C GLY A 193 9.80 -0.49 21.65
N ASN A 194 9.76 -0.66 20.32
CA ASN A 194 9.84 -1.98 19.72
C ASN A 194 10.96 -2.11 18.65
N ILE A 195 11.56 -1.02 18.20
CA ILE A 195 12.52 -1.01 17.08
C ILE A 195 13.76 -1.88 17.34
N ASP A 196 14.30 -1.89 18.55
CA ASP A 196 15.51 -2.65 18.90
C ASP A 196 15.28 -4.18 18.94
N LEU A 197 14.03 -4.63 18.86
CA LEU A 197 13.65 -6.04 18.81
C LEU A 197 13.59 -6.59 17.37
N LEU A 198 13.75 -5.74 16.37
CA LEU A 198 13.62 -6.07 14.94
C LEU A 198 14.99 -6.37 14.32
N ASP A 199 14.99 -7.12 13.22
CA ASP A 199 16.16 -7.26 12.34
C ASP A 199 16.50 -5.89 11.72
N GLU A 200 17.80 -5.65 11.44
CA GLU A 200 18.25 -4.33 10.97
C GLU A 200 17.65 -3.93 9.62
N VAL A 201 17.77 -4.81 8.63
CA VAL A 201 17.38 -4.54 7.23
C VAL A 201 16.74 -5.77 6.59
N PRO A 202 16.03 -5.61 5.46
CA PRO A 202 15.51 -6.75 4.71
C PRO A 202 16.63 -7.72 4.28
N ALA A 203 16.32 -9.01 4.35
CA ALA A 203 17.18 -10.13 3.93
C ALA A 203 16.27 -11.29 3.48
N ALA A 204 16.84 -12.32 2.87
CA ALA A 204 16.06 -13.44 2.34
C ALA A 204 15.18 -14.17 3.40
N ASN A 205 15.61 -14.19 4.66
CA ASN A 205 14.86 -14.84 5.75
C ASN A 205 13.76 -13.98 6.39
N ASN A 206 13.74 -12.68 6.10
CA ASN A 206 12.73 -11.73 6.62
C ASN A 206 12.16 -10.83 5.52
N TYR A 207 12.24 -11.26 4.26
CA TYR A 207 11.74 -10.50 3.12
C TYR A 207 10.25 -10.16 3.28
N GLY A 208 9.88 -8.92 2.97
CA GLY A 208 8.51 -8.41 3.14
C GLY A 208 8.09 -8.19 4.60
N ARG A 209 8.97 -8.49 5.59
CA ARG A 209 8.68 -8.29 7.01
C ARG A 209 9.21 -6.93 7.50
N VAL A 210 8.66 -6.50 8.62
CA VAL A 210 9.09 -5.28 9.32
C VAL A 210 10.53 -5.40 9.81
N THR A 211 11.31 -4.34 9.57
CA THR A 211 12.71 -4.24 9.99
C THR A 211 12.96 -2.90 10.69
N GLN A 212 14.13 -2.75 11.34
CA GLN A 212 14.55 -1.46 11.89
C GLN A 212 14.62 -0.38 10.80
N ALA A 213 15.08 -0.74 9.58
CA ALA A 213 15.12 0.19 8.46
C ALA A 213 13.72 0.72 8.11
N MET A 214 12.69 -0.15 8.07
CA MET A 214 11.30 0.29 7.90
C MET A 214 10.85 1.21 9.05
N ALA A 215 11.10 0.81 10.28
CA ALA A 215 10.69 1.56 11.47
C ALA A 215 11.35 2.96 11.54
N TYR A 216 12.64 3.09 11.21
CA TYR A 216 13.30 4.39 11.08
C TYR A 216 12.80 5.20 9.89
N THR A 217 12.40 4.56 8.78
CA THR A 217 11.75 5.24 7.65
C THR A 217 10.42 5.84 8.09
N MET A 218 9.63 5.10 8.86
CA MET A 218 8.37 5.60 9.44
C MET A 218 8.61 6.79 10.39
N LEU A 219 9.62 6.73 11.26
CA LEU A 219 10.00 7.85 12.12
C LEU A 219 10.44 9.06 11.28
N SER A 220 11.21 8.85 10.20
CA SER A 220 11.62 9.94 9.32
C SER A 220 10.41 10.65 8.69
N LYS A 221 9.42 9.88 8.21
CA LYS A 221 8.16 10.44 7.68
C LYS A 221 7.34 11.14 8.76
N LEU A 222 7.21 10.53 9.94
CA LEU A 222 6.49 11.10 11.08
C LEU A 222 7.06 12.48 11.46
N TYR A 223 8.40 12.58 11.59
CA TYR A 223 9.08 13.81 11.96
C TYR A 223 9.08 14.85 10.84
N LEU A 224 9.21 14.43 9.58
CA LEU A 224 9.17 15.33 8.43
C LEU A 224 7.83 16.08 8.35
N ASN A 225 6.74 15.42 8.72
CA ASN A 225 5.39 15.95 8.70
C ASN A 225 4.93 16.57 10.03
N ALA A 226 5.77 16.53 11.08
CA ALA A 226 5.41 17.00 12.42
C ALA A 226 4.96 18.47 12.47
N LYS A 227 5.53 19.34 11.61
CA LYS A 227 5.13 20.75 11.54
C LYS A 227 3.66 20.89 11.13
N GLU A 228 3.21 20.14 10.14
CA GLU A 228 1.84 20.19 9.64
C GLU A 228 0.85 19.49 10.58
N TRP A 229 1.26 18.40 11.20
CA TRP A 229 0.36 17.61 12.04
C TRP A 229 0.23 18.13 13.48
N ILE A 230 1.34 18.59 14.07
CA ILE A 230 1.40 18.98 15.48
C ILE A 230 2.05 20.35 15.74
N GLY A 231 2.38 21.11 14.68
CA GLY A 231 2.96 22.44 14.77
C GLY A 231 4.41 22.48 15.24
N LYS A 232 5.14 21.35 15.25
CA LYS A 232 6.53 21.26 15.70
C LYS A 232 7.48 20.99 14.56
N GLU A 233 8.53 21.78 14.43
CA GLU A 233 9.63 21.50 13.49
C GLU A 233 10.54 20.42 14.07
N MET A 234 10.59 19.24 13.43
CA MET A 234 11.39 18.09 13.86
C MET A 234 12.38 17.67 12.76
N TRP A 235 12.97 18.68 12.07
CA TRP A 235 13.89 18.43 10.96
C TRP A 235 15.19 17.73 11.38
N ARG A 236 15.64 17.97 12.63
CA ARG A 236 16.82 17.28 13.18
C ARG A 236 16.50 15.80 13.40
N GLU A 237 15.39 15.53 14.06
CA GLU A 237 14.93 14.16 14.32
C GLU A 237 14.70 13.39 13.02
N THR A 238 14.17 14.04 11.97
CA THR A 238 14.07 13.47 10.60
C THR A 238 15.46 13.11 10.10
N SER A 239 16.40 14.04 10.14
CA SER A 239 17.77 13.83 9.69
C SER A 239 18.46 12.69 10.44
N ASP A 240 18.30 12.62 11.76
CA ASP A 240 18.91 11.61 12.63
C ASP A 240 18.29 10.21 12.36
N ALA A 241 16.99 10.12 12.12
CA ALA A 241 16.32 8.87 11.77
C ALA A 241 16.77 8.35 10.38
N CYS A 242 16.93 9.24 9.38
CA CYS A 242 17.51 8.87 8.09
C CYS A 242 18.95 8.37 8.25
N ASP A 243 19.77 9.00 9.12
CA ASP A 243 21.13 8.57 9.39
C ASP A 243 21.20 7.17 9.98
N LYS A 244 20.20 6.73 10.73
CA LYS A 244 20.11 5.34 11.20
C LYS A 244 20.00 4.35 10.03
N VAL A 245 19.13 4.62 9.07
CA VAL A 245 18.95 3.76 7.88
C VAL A 245 20.22 3.75 7.03
N ILE A 246 20.79 4.93 6.76
CA ILE A 246 22.05 5.07 5.99
C ILE A 246 23.19 4.34 6.70
N GLY A 247 23.26 4.47 8.02
CA GLY A 247 24.31 3.91 8.88
C GLY A 247 24.35 2.38 8.91
N PHE A 248 23.29 1.67 8.54
CA PHE A 248 23.33 0.21 8.39
C PHE A 248 24.32 -0.22 7.30
N GLY A 249 24.55 0.61 6.26
CA GLY A 249 25.52 0.34 5.18
C GLY A 249 25.19 -0.90 4.33
N LYS A 250 23.94 -1.37 4.39
CA LYS A 250 23.44 -2.59 3.71
C LYS A 250 22.44 -2.27 2.59
N LEU A 251 21.93 -1.05 2.57
CA LEU A 251 20.98 -0.54 1.59
C LEU A 251 21.70 0.41 0.63
N SER A 252 21.28 0.44 -0.63
CA SER A 252 21.85 1.32 -1.67
C SER A 252 20.85 1.53 -2.79
N LEU A 253 21.01 2.60 -3.57
CA LEU A 253 20.25 2.73 -4.82
C LEU A 253 20.59 1.59 -5.78
N GLU A 254 19.59 1.02 -6.43
CA GLU A 254 19.82 0.13 -7.57
C GLU A 254 20.41 0.92 -8.74
N PRO A 255 21.43 0.39 -9.43
CA PRO A 255 22.03 1.08 -10.58
C PRO A 255 21.03 1.38 -11.70
N ASP A 256 20.10 0.47 -11.94
CA ASP A 256 18.97 0.67 -12.84
C ASP A 256 17.71 0.94 -12.01
N TYR A 257 17.11 2.11 -12.22
CA TYR A 257 15.88 2.53 -11.54
C TYR A 257 14.77 1.48 -11.60
N PHE A 258 14.61 0.85 -12.77
CA PHE A 258 13.52 -0.09 -13.01
C PHE A 258 13.74 -1.46 -12.37
N SER A 259 14.94 -1.77 -11.87
CA SER A 259 15.19 -3.02 -11.14
C SER A 259 14.28 -3.17 -9.92
N ASN A 260 13.91 -2.05 -9.29
CA ASN A 260 13.00 -2.03 -8.14
C ASN A 260 11.55 -2.45 -8.46
N PHE A 261 11.19 -2.48 -9.74
CA PHE A 261 9.81 -2.62 -10.22
C PHE A 261 9.63 -3.77 -11.21
N LYS A 262 10.63 -4.62 -11.37
CA LYS A 262 10.56 -5.85 -12.17
C LYS A 262 9.60 -6.85 -11.56
N VAL A 263 9.22 -7.87 -12.34
CA VAL A 263 8.44 -9.01 -11.83
C VAL A 263 9.19 -9.70 -10.68
N ASN A 264 10.50 -9.92 -10.86
CA ASN A 264 11.39 -10.46 -9.82
C ASN A 264 12.20 -9.31 -9.24
N ASN A 265 11.68 -8.64 -8.21
CA ASN A 265 12.32 -7.49 -7.54
C ASN A 265 12.67 -7.76 -6.06
N GLU A 266 12.60 -9.01 -5.64
CA GLU A 266 12.88 -9.46 -4.27
C GLU A 266 14.35 -9.27 -3.86
N ASP A 267 15.28 -9.26 -4.82
CA ASP A 267 16.71 -9.07 -4.57
C ASP A 267 17.15 -7.59 -4.54
N SER A 268 16.21 -6.64 -4.71
CA SER A 268 16.54 -5.21 -4.69
C SER A 268 17.13 -4.79 -3.34
N LYS A 269 18.30 -4.18 -3.38
CA LYS A 269 18.95 -3.57 -2.20
C LYS A 269 18.44 -2.18 -1.86
N GLU A 270 17.60 -1.65 -2.70
CA GLU A 270 16.95 -0.36 -2.48
C GLU A 270 15.64 -0.50 -1.71
N ASN A 271 14.91 -1.62 -1.87
CA ASN A 271 13.63 -1.85 -1.23
C ASN A 271 13.81 -2.05 0.28
N ILE A 272 13.23 -1.14 1.08
CA ILE A 272 13.22 -1.19 2.55
C ILE A 272 12.03 -1.97 3.06
N PHE A 273 10.87 -1.78 2.43
CA PHE A 273 9.65 -2.50 2.75
C PHE A 273 8.82 -2.71 1.49
N VAL A 274 8.35 -3.93 1.32
CA VAL A 274 7.49 -4.32 0.19
C VAL A 274 6.20 -4.92 0.70
N VAL A 275 5.13 -4.76 -0.07
CA VAL A 275 3.94 -5.59 0.05
C VAL A 275 4.11 -6.72 -0.95
N ALA A 276 4.37 -7.92 -0.45
CA ALA A 276 4.54 -9.10 -1.28
C ALA A 276 3.23 -9.46 -1.99
N VAL A 277 3.29 -9.63 -3.30
CA VAL A 277 2.13 -9.87 -4.15
C VAL A 277 2.38 -11.07 -5.05
N ASP A 278 1.36 -11.90 -5.20
CA ASP A 278 1.37 -13.09 -6.06
C ASP A 278 -0.03 -13.30 -6.63
N ASN A 279 -0.15 -13.51 -7.93
CA ASN A 279 -1.44 -13.63 -8.61
C ASN A 279 -2.22 -14.90 -8.25
N ILE A 280 -1.61 -15.86 -7.55
CA ILE A 280 -2.23 -17.10 -7.06
C ILE A 280 -2.71 -16.93 -5.62
N TYR A 281 -1.84 -16.41 -4.74
CA TYR A 281 -2.11 -16.32 -3.30
C TYR A 281 -2.77 -14.99 -2.89
N THR A 282 -2.53 -13.93 -3.66
CA THR A 282 -3.13 -12.60 -3.47
C THR A 282 -3.76 -12.08 -4.76
N PRO A 283 -4.71 -12.83 -5.38
CA PRO A 283 -5.29 -12.47 -6.66
C PRO A 283 -5.94 -11.08 -6.59
N SER A 284 -5.76 -10.31 -7.65
CA SER A 284 -6.28 -8.95 -7.78
C SER A 284 -5.77 -7.94 -6.75
N ALA A 285 -4.68 -8.24 -6.02
CA ALA A 285 -4.07 -7.28 -5.10
C ALA A 285 -3.45 -6.11 -5.86
N MET A 286 -2.71 -6.36 -6.93
CA MET A 286 -2.05 -5.34 -7.74
C MET A 286 -2.49 -5.45 -9.20
N ILE A 287 -3.33 -4.52 -9.66
CA ILE A 287 -3.97 -4.55 -10.98
C ILE A 287 -3.72 -3.26 -11.78
N PHE A 288 -2.53 -2.67 -11.67
CA PHE A 288 -2.18 -1.40 -12.31
C PHE A 288 -2.37 -1.42 -13.83
N HIS A 289 -2.06 -2.54 -14.49
CA HIS A 289 -2.32 -2.75 -15.91
C HIS A 289 -3.80 -2.58 -16.27
N GLN A 290 -4.72 -3.12 -15.45
CA GLN A 290 -6.16 -2.97 -15.70
C GLN A 290 -6.60 -1.52 -15.52
N MET A 291 -6.14 -0.87 -14.43
CA MET A 291 -6.56 0.50 -14.10
C MET A 291 -6.03 1.55 -15.08
N CYS A 292 -4.84 1.35 -15.64
CA CYS A 292 -4.12 2.38 -16.35
C CYS A 292 -4.10 2.19 -17.88
N LEU A 293 -3.99 0.96 -18.39
CA LEU A 293 -3.78 0.72 -19.80
C LEU A 293 -5.08 0.73 -20.61
N HIS A 294 -4.99 1.16 -21.87
CA HIS A 294 -6.04 0.93 -22.85
C HIS A 294 -6.10 -0.56 -23.23
N THR A 295 -7.28 -1.10 -23.53
CA THR A 295 -7.47 -2.52 -23.83
C THR A 295 -6.60 -3.02 -25.00
N LEU A 296 -6.29 -2.18 -25.98
CA LEU A 296 -5.36 -2.55 -27.08
C LEU A 296 -3.94 -2.83 -26.58
N SER A 297 -3.51 -2.26 -25.48
CA SER A 297 -2.17 -2.50 -24.88
C SER A 297 -1.99 -3.94 -24.41
N GLN A 298 -3.07 -4.73 -24.29
CA GLN A 298 -2.98 -6.18 -24.11
C GLN A 298 -2.13 -6.83 -25.21
N GLN A 299 -2.18 -6.33 -26.46
CA GLN A 299 -1.38 -6.85 -27.58
C GLN A 299 0.10 -6.43 -27.48
N THR A 300 0.42 -5.33 -26.83
CA THR A 300 1.81 -4.91 -26.57
C THR A 300 2.49 -5.83 -25.58
N PHE A 301 1.82 -6.08 -24.45
CA PHE A 301 2.40 -6.76 -23.31
C PHE A 301 2.01 -8.24 -23.17
N GLY A 302 1.12 -8.75 -24.03
CA GLY A 302 0.60 -10.13 -23.92
C GLY A 302 -0.30 -10.32 -22.69
N ILE A 303 -1.01 -9.29 -22.24
CA ILE A 303 -1.88 -9.32 -21.06
C ILE A 303 -3.20 -10.04 -21.40
N VAL A 304 -3.67 -10.88 -20.48
CA VAL A 304 -4.96 -11.60 -20.60
C VAL A 304 -6.09 -10.78 -19.94
N ASP A 305 -5.81 -10.14 -18.82
CA ASP A 305 -6.77 -9.30 -18.12
C ASP A 305 -7.25 -8.13 -18.97
N PHE A 306 -8.54 -7.80 -18.83
CA PHE A 306 -9.13 -6.65 -19.52
C PHE A 306 -8.64 -5.33 -18.91
N CYS A 307 -8.14 -4.42 -19.74
CA CYS A 307 -7.65 -3.10 -19.34
C CYS A 307 -8.74 -2.05 -19.49
N TRP A 308 -8.91 -1.19 -18.47
CA TRP A 308 -10.07 -0.29 -18.30
C TRP A 308 -9.89 1.12 -18.85
N ASP A 309 -8.67 1.48 -19.25
CA ASP A 309 -8.33 2.81 -19.79
C ASP A 309 -8.66 3.98 -18.83
N GLY A 310 -8.45 3.78 -17.54
CA GLY A 310 -8.83 4.75 -16.51
C GLY A 310 -7.74 5.76 -16.18
N PHE A 311 -6.88 5.40 -15.21
CA PHE A 311 -5.89 6.30 -14.63
C PHE A 311 -4.78 6.68 -15.60
N CYS A 312 -4.42 7.95 -15.60
CA CYS A 312 -3.31 8.50 -16.37
C CYS A 312 -2.62 9.62 -15.59
N ALA A 313 -1.41 10.00 -16.01
CA ALA A 313 -0.72 11.12 -15.38
C ALA A 313 -1.39 12.47 -15.69
N MET A 314 -1.26 13.39 -14.74
CA MET A 314 -1.46 14.81 -15.03
C MET A 314 -0.32 15.33 -15.94
N GLU A 315 -0.67 16.20 -16.88
CA GLU A 315 0.31 16.82 -17.78
C GLU A 315 1.40 17.58 -17.01
N SER A 316 1.03 18.28 -15.93
CA SER A 316 1.96 19.00 -15.05
C SER A 316 3.02 18.07 -14.45
N HIS A 317 2.60 16.93 -13.92
CA HIS A 317 3.51 15.91 -13.37
C HIS A 317 4.43 15.33 -14.45
N TYR A 318 3.88 14.92 -15.59
CA TYR A 318 4.68 14.36 -16.68
C TYR A 318 5.74 15.35 -17.19
N LYS A 319 5.45 16.65 -17.22
CA LYS A 319 6.38 17.71 -17.63
C LYS A 319 7.51 18.00 -16.64
N LEU A 320 7.47 17.43 -15.43
CA LEU A 320 8.59 17.54 -14.50
C LEU A 320 9.83 16.78 -14.99
N TYR A 321 9.66 15.75 -15.80
CA TYR A 321 10.77 14.93 -16.31
C TYR A 321 11.44 15.58 -17.51
N THR A 322 12.77 15.65 -17.50
CA THR A 322 13.56 15.98 -18.68
C THR A 322 13.67 14.75 -19.60
N ASP A 323 14.02 14.96 -20.87
CA ASP A 323 14.21 13.85 -21.82
C ASP A 323 15.37 12.92 -21.47
N GLN A 324 16.31 13.39 -20.66
CA GLN A 324 17.47 12.60 -20.19
C GLN A 324 17.13 11.76 -18.96
N ASP A 325 16.06 12.10 -18.23
CA ASP A 325 15.64 11.41 -17.01
C ASP A 325 15.01 10.06 -17.37
N VAL A 326 15.69 8.96 -17.02
CA VAL A 326 15.22 7.62 -17.35
C VAL A 326 13.87 7.30 -16.70
N ARG A 327 13.51 7.96 -15.58
CA ARG A 327 12.24 7.78 -14.86
C ARG A 327 11.05 8.23 -15.70
N LYS A 328 11.24 9.09 -16.71
CA LYS A 328 10.23 9.45 -17.70
C LYS A 328 9.61 8.23 -18.38
N LYS A 329 10.39 7.13 -18.50
CA LYS A 329 9.93 5.85 -19.07
C LYS A 329 8.92 5.11 -18.18
N SER A 330 8.68 5.59 -16.95
CA SER A 330 7.54 5.12 -16.13
C SER A 330 6.18 5.46 -16.75
N TRP A 331 6.19 6.22 -17.83
CA TRP A 331 4.99 6.68 -18.52
C TRP A 331 5.07 6.31 -20.01
N LEU A 332 4.04 5.64 -20.51
CA LEU A 332 3.89 5.38 -21.95
C LEU A 332 3.38 6.63 -22.64
N GLU A 333 4.19 7.18 -23.56
CA GLU A 333 3.88 8.31 -24.41
C GLU A 333 4.05 7.93 -25.88
N GLY A 334 3.35 8.63 -26.76
CA GLY A 334 3.49 8.50 -28.21
C GLY A 334 2.73 7.34 -28.82
N PRO A 335 2.99 7.01 -30.09
CA PRO A 335 2.35 5.93 -30.83
C PRO A 335 2.57 4.56 -30.19
N GLN A 336 1.52 3.78 -30.07
CA GLN A 336 1.58 2.44 -29.46
C GLN A 336 1.54 1.34 -30.52
N PHE A 337 2.23 0.23 -30.21
CA PHE A 337 2.43 -0.90 -31.10
C PHE A 337 2.17 -2.22 -30.38
N ASP A 338 1.78 -3.25 -31.13
CA ASP A 338 1.72 -4.61 -30.63
C ASP A 338 3.14 -5.20 -30.41
N SER A 339 3.23 -6.40 -29.85
CA SER A 339 4.50 -7.10 -29.61
C SER A 339 5.29 -7.43 -30.88
N SER A 340 4.68 -7.33 -32.04
CA SER A 340 5.31 -7.55 -33.37
C SER A 340 5.71 -6.23 -34.05
N GLY A 341 5.43 -5.08 -33.44
CA GLY A 341 5.73 -3.76 -33.98
C GLY A 341 4.66 -3.19 -34.92
N ASN A 342 3.48 -3.80 -35.02
CA ASN A 342 2.37 -3.24 -35.81
C ASN A 342 1.64 -2.16 -35.00
N PRO A 343 1.18 -1.05 -35.64
CA PRO A 343 0.44 -0.01 -34.95
C PRO A 343 -0.85 -0.52 -34.30
N LEU A 344 -1.10 -0.13 -33.07
CA LEU A 344 -2.39 -0.38 -32.40
C LEU A 344 -3.42 0.64 -32.89
N MET A 345 -4.51 0.18 -33.51
CA MET A 345 -5.46 1.04 -34.20
C MET A 345 -6.77 1.19 -33.40
N LEU A 346 -7.11 2.42 -33.02
CA LEU A 346 -8.43 2.80 -32.46
C LEU A 346 -9.55 2.83 -33.52
N GLY A 347 -9.17 2.91 -34.78
CA GLY A 347 -10.07 2.95 -35.92
C GLY A 347 -9.26 2.94 -37.23
N PRO A 348 -9.91 2.99 -38.40
CA PRO A 348 -9.23 2.82 -39.70
C PRO A 348 -8.05 3.76 -39.96
N ASN A 349 -8.09 4.96 -39.40
CA ASN A 349 -7.08 6.02 -39.62
C ASN A 349 -6.57 6.65 -38.31
N ARG A 350 -6.79 6.01 -37.15
CA ARG A 350 -6.39 6.55 -35.84
C ARG A 350 -5.59 5.49 -35.09
N GLN A 351 -4.29 5.71 -34.96
CA GLN A 351 -3.42 4.91 -34.12
C GLN A 351 -3.56 5.35 -32.66
N LEU A 352 -3.57 4.39 -31.72
CA LEU A 352 -3.46 4.68 -30.30
C LEU A 352 -2.15 5.43 -30.03
N THR A 353 -2.26 6.69 -29.61
CA THR A 353 -1.10 7.57 -29.42
C THR A 353 -1.27 8.33 -28.12
N TYR A 354 -0.68 7.82 -27.04
CA TYR A 354 -0.77 8.46 -25.74
C TYR A 354 -0.09 9.84 -25.75
N ARG A 355 -0.79 10.83 -25.23
CA ARG A 355 -0.31 12.21 -25.15
C ARG A 355 -0.44 12.74 -23.73
N PRO A 356 0.45 13.65 -23.27
CA PRO A 356 0.37 14.20 -21.91
C PRO A 356 -0.91 14.97 -21.63
N GLN A 357 -1.46 15.63 -22.66
CA GLN A 357 -2.65 16.45 -22.54
C GLN A 357 -3.89 15.58 -22.30
N VAL A 358 -4.75 16.04 -21.41
CA VAL A 358 -6.10 15.52 -21.23
C VAL A 358 -7.08 16.65 -21.58
N LYS A 359 -7.88 16.45 -22.61
CA LYS A 359 -8.77 17.47 -23.19
C LYS A 359 -9.76 18.00 -22.15
N ALA A 360 -10.33 17.14 -21.33
CA ALA A 360 -11.25 17.49 -20.26
C ALA A 360 -11.23 16.43 -19.17
N LEU A 361 -11.32 16.85 -17.90
CA LEU A 361 -11.54 15.92 -16.80
C LEU A 361 -12.95 15.31 -16.89
N TYR A 362 -13.95 16.17 -17.11
CA TYR A 362 -15.34 15.79 -17.34
C TYR A 362 -16.03 16.77 -18.29
N ASN A 363 -16.48 16.24 -19.41
CA ASN A 363 -17.39 16.93 -20.31
C ASN A 363 -18.20 15.86 -21.09
N GLU A 364 -19.47 15.73 -20.78
CA GLU A 364 -20.35 14.72 -21.37
C GLU A 364 -20.57 14.92 -22.88
N TYR A 365 -20.49 16.15 -23.35
CA TYR A 365 -20.71 16.50 -24.76
C TYR A 365 -19.43 16.53 -25.59
N ASP A 366 -18.27 16.64 -24.94
CA ASP A 366 -16.96 16.69 -25.56
C ASP A 366 -15.91 16.04 -24.65
N PRO A 367 -15.99 14.70 -24.45
CA PRO A 367 -15.20 13.97 -23.49
C PRO A 367 -13.72 13.92 -23.85
N ALA A 368 -12.89 13.46 -22.90
CA ALA A 368 -11.51 13.13 -23.16
C ALA A 368 -11.42 11.99 -24.19
N LEU A 369 -10.37 12.01 -24.98
CA LEU A 369 -10.11 10.95 -25.96
C LEU A 369 -9.54 9.70 -25.27
N LEU A 370 -9.65 8.52 -25.92
CA LEU A 370 -9.09 7.25 -25.39
C LEU A 370 -7.58 7.32 -25.18
N ASP A 371 -6.89 8.13 -25.95
CA ASP A 371 -5.42 8.29 -25.93
C ASP A 371 -4.95 9.57 -25.20
N ASP A 372 -5.85 10.30 -24.53
CA ASP A 372 -5.48 11.43 -23.66
C ASP A 372 -4.85 10.95 -22.35
N GLY A 373 -3.78 11.64 -21.91
CA GLY A 373 -2.98 11.29 -20.73
C GLY A 373 -2.00 10.15 -20.99
N VAL A 374 -0.77 10.25 -20.50
CA VAL A 374 0.23 9.18 -20.55
C VAL A 374 -0.11 8.08 -19.55
N ARG A 375 0.22 6.82 -19.88
CA ARG A 375 -0.16 5.65 -19.07
C ARG A 375 0.98 5.16 -18.21
N PHE A 376 0.65 4.65 -17.04
CA PHE A 376 1.59 4.13 -16.07
C PHE A 376 2.26 2.84 -16.57
N ALA A 377 3.59 2.81 -16.50
CA ALA A 377 4.42 1.66 -16.85
C ALA A 377 5.69 1.59 -15.99
N LYS A 378 5.61 2.04 -14.73
CA LYS A 378 6.73 1.99 -13.79
C LYS A 378 7.06 0.55 -13.40
N TYR A 379 6.02 -0.24 -13.16
CA TYR A 379 6.15 -1.67 -12.91
C TYR A 379 6.15 -2.45 -14.23
N GLU A 380 7.00 -3.45 -14.32
CA GLU A 380 7.07 -4.34 -15.47
C GLU A 380 5.77 -5.14 -15.61
N TYR A 381 5.24 -5.20 -16.82
CA TYR A 381 4.08 -6.01 -17.14
C TYR A 381 4.53 -7.36 -17.74
N GLU A 382 4.23 -8.44 -17.04
CA GLU A 382 4.54 -9.81 -17.46
C GLU A 382 3.63 -10.27 -18.58
N SER A 383 4.18 -11.02 -19.55
CA SER A 383 3.35 -11.65 -20.59
C SER A 383 2.53 -12.80 -19.99
N GLY A 384 1.26 -12.88 -20.36
CA GLY A 384 0.32 -13.85 -19.79
C GLY A 384 -0.37 -13.38 -18.52
N LEU A 385 -0.15 -12.12 -18.13
CA LEU A 385 -0.68 -11.51 -16.91
C LEU A 385 -2.19 -11.69 -16.79
N MET A 386 -2.61 -12.37 -15.72
CA MET A 386 -4.00 -12.69 -15.41
C MET A 386 -4.20 -12.75 -13.90
N ASN A 387 -5.31 -12.19 -13.41
CA ASN A 387 -5.67 -12.11 -11.99
C ASN A 387 -4.77 -11.21 -11.13
N GLY A 388 -4.05 -10.28 -11.73
CA GLY A 388 -3.15 -9.37 -11.03
C GLY A 388 -1.67 -9.61 -11.32
N MET A 389 -0.85 -8.68 -10.87
CA MET A 389 0.60 -8.66 -11.11
C MET A 389 1.34 -9.52 -10.06
N ASN A 390 2.56 -9.94 -10.42
CA ASN A 390 3.45 -10.71 -9.54
C ASN A 390 4.62 -9.88 -8.98
N ASN A 391 4.71 -8.61 -9.35
CA ASN A 391 5.72 -7.70 -8.83
C ASN A 391 5.41 -7.38 -7.36
N ASP A 392 6.39 -7.45 -6.47
CA ASP A 392 6.22 -6.94 -5.13
C ASP A 392 6.13 -5.41 -5.13
N TYR A 393 5.16 -4.87 -4.41
CA TYR A 393 4.96 -3.43 -4.34
C TYR A 393 6.00 -2.79 -3.42
N ALA A 394 6.94 -2.03 -4.01
CA ALA A 394 8.01 -1.34 -3.30
C ALA A 394 7.45 -0.16 -2.49
N PHE A 395 7.07 -0.42 -1.23
CA PHE A 395 6.40 0.56 -0.38
C PHE A 395 7.37 1.65 0.12
N TYR A 396 8.50 1.27 0.73
CA TYR A 396 9.58 2.17 1.12
C TYR A 396 10.88 1.79 0.43
N ARG A 397 11.58 2.80 -0.10
CA ARG A 397 12.86 2.62 -0.81
C ARG A 397 13.94 3.53 -0.22
N TYR A 398 15.19 3.13 -0.40
CA TYR A 398 16.35 3.91 0.06
C TYR A 398 16.42 5.30 -0.57
N ALA A 399 15.93 5.45 -1.82
CA ALA A 399 15.81 6.75 -2.47
C ALA A 399 14.95 7.73 -1.64
N ASP A 400 13.85 7.27 -1.02
CA ASP A 400 13.01 8.12 -0.15
C ASP A 400 13.78 8.59 1.09
N ILE A 401 14.63 7.73 1.68
CA ILE A 401 15.52 8.11 2.80
C ILE A 401 16.47 9.23 2.39
N LEU A 402 17.10 9.12 1.20
CA LEU A 402 18.02 10.16 0.71
C LEU A 402 17.28 11.48 0.49
N LEU A 403 16.09 11.43 -0.10
CA LEU A 403 15.28 12.62 -0.36
C LEU A 403 14.77 13.27 0.95
N MET A 404 14.29 12.47 1.91
CA MET A 404 13.89 12.99 3.25
C MET A 404 15.08 13.58 4.01
N LYS A 405 16.26 12.95 3.95
CA LYS A 405 17.50 13.48 4.53
C LYS A 405 17.86 14.83 3.90
N GLY A 406 17.84 14.89 2.57
CA GLY A 406 18.11 16.12 1.83
C GLY A 406 17.14 17.25 2.20
N GLU A 407 15.84 16.95 2.23
CA GLU A 407 14.82 17.92 2.60
C GLU A 407 15.02 18.44 4.04
N ALA A 408 15.25 17.55 5.01
CA ALA A 408 15.49 17.91 6.40
C ALA A 408 16.73 18.84 6.54
N LEU A 409 17.80 18.56 5.80
CA LEU A 409 19.00 19.39 5.79
C LEU A 409 18.72 20.79 5.20
N VAL A 410 17.97 20.89 4.11
CA VAL A 410 17.57 22.18 3.52
C VAL A 410 16.75 23.00 4.52
N ARG A 411 15.77 22.37 5.20
CA ARG A 411 14.94 23.02 6.21
C ARG A 411 15.74 23.45 7.45
N LEU A 412 16.88 22.79 7.73
CA LEU A 412 17.84 23.18 8.76
C LEU A 412 18.84 24.28 8.31
N GLY A 413 18.73 24.81 7.06
CA GLY A 413 19.66 25.78 6.50
C GLY A 413 21.01 25.20 6.07
N ARG A 414 21.09 23.87 5.85
CA ARG A 414 22.30 23.12 5.48
C ARG A 414 22.23 22.62 4.04
N ALA A 415 21.80 23.47 3.10
CA ALA A 415 21.56 23.11 1.71
C ALA A 415 22.80 22.54 1.00
N SER A 416 24.02 23.05 1.30
CA SER A 416 25.26 22.51 0.72
C SER A 416 25.49 21.02 1.07
N GLU A 417 25.09 20.59 2.26
CA GLU A 417 25.20 19.21 2.68
C GLU A 417 24.09 18.34 2.05
N ALA A 418 22.91 18.91 1.84
CA ALA A 418 21.79 18.26 1.21
C ALA A 418 22.04 17.83 -0.24
N LEU A 419 22.91 18.60 -0.93
CA LEU A 419 23.14 18.47 -2.36
C LEU A 419 23.59 17.08 -2.78
N SER A 420 24.43 16.41 -1.99
CA SER A 420 24.93 15.08 -2.27
C SER A 420 23.80 14.04 -2.34
N TYR A 421 22.83 14.11 -1.44
CA TYR A 421 21.71 13.17 -1.35
C TYR A 421 20.77 13.29 -2.56
N PHE A 422 20.42 14.51 -2.95
CA PHE A 422 19.61 14.72 -4.16
C PHE A 422 20.36 14.31 -5.42
N ASN A 423 21.65 14.65 -5.52
CA ASN A 423 22.42 14.37 -6.71
C ASN A 423 22.77 12.88 -6.86
N GLU A 424 22.79 12.10 -5.80
CA GLU A 424 22.91 10.65 -5.88
C GLU A 424 21.68 10.04 -6.59
N VAL A 425 20.48 10.44 -6.20
CA VAL A 425 19.22 10.00 -6.85
C VAL A 425 19.17 10.45 -8.31
N ARG A 426 19.50 11.72 -8.58
CA ARG A 426 19.48 12.29 -9.94
C ARG A 426 20.53 11.69 -10.87
N ALA A 427 21.73 11.42 -10.35
CA ALA A 427 22.78 10.77 -11.11
C ALA A 427 22.37 9.37 -11.58
N ARG A 428 21.75 8.57 -10.67
CA ARG A 428 21.19 7.27 -11.01
C ARG A 428 20.11 7.37 -12.11
N ALA A 429 19.30 8.41 -12.06
CA ALA A 429 18.24 8.67 -13.03
C ALA A 429 18.74 9.28 -14.35
N GLY A 430 20.04 9.61 -14.48
CA GLY A 430 20.58 10.34 -15.64
C GLY A 430 20.04 11.76 -15.78
N ALA A 431 19.41 12.30 -14.72
CA ALA A 431 18.86 13.65 -14.71
C ALA A 431 19.96 14.70 -14.46
N PRO A 432 19.81 15.96 -14.94
CA PRO A 432 20.73 17.03 -14.65
C PRO A 432 20.93 17.23 -13.14
N LEU A 433 22.19 17.35 -12.69
CA LEU A 433 22.50 17.52 -11.27
C LEU A 433 22.12 18.91 -10.77
N TYR A 434 21.66 19.00 -9.54
CA TYR A 434 21.35 20.26 -8.86
C TYR A 434 22.61 21.00 -8.44
N GLN A 435 22.48 22.31 -8.39
CA GLN A 435 23.31 23.22 -7.62
C GLN A 435 22.55 23.64 -6.36
N GLU A 436 23.25 24.17 -5.34
CA GLU A 436 22.61 24.57 -4.07
C GLU A 436 21.44 25.54 -4.25
N LYS A 437 21.54 26.47 -5.22
CA LYS A 437 20.48 27.44 -5.55
C LYS A 437 19.17 26.78 -6.06
N ASP A 438 19.26 25.55 -6.58
CA ASP A 438 18.13 24.82 -7.15
C ASP A 438 17.29 24.11 -6.05
N LEU A 439 17.86 23.99 -4.83
CA LEU A 439 17.19 23.30 -3.71
C LEU A 439 16.13 24.17 -3.03
N THR A 440 15.12 24.57 -3.76
CA THR A 440 13.89 25.17 -3.20
C THR A 440 12.95 24.09 -2.69
N LEU A 441 12.05 24.40 -1.75
CA LEU A 441 11.06 23.42 -1.27
C LEU A 441 10.14 22.90 -2.37
N GLU A 442 9.81 23.75 -3.34
CA GLU A 442 9.04 23.36 -4.53
C GLU A 442 9.81 22.35 -5.38
N GLU A 443 11.09 22.60 -5.68
CA GLU A 443 11.87 21.68 -6.51
C GLU A 443 12.20 20.38 -5.76
N ILE A 444 12.33 20.43 -4.43
CA ILE A 444 12.44 19.21 -3.59
C ILE A 444 11.16 18.37 -3.70
N LEU A 445 9.99 18.99 -3.63
CA LEU A 445 8.72 18.30 -3.83
C LEU A 445 8.63 17.70 -5.25
N ASN A 446 9.04 18.45 -6.27
CA ASN A 446 9.10 17.97 -7.65
C ASN A 446 10.05 16.77 -7.80
N GLU A 447 11.21 16.77 -7.11
CA GLU A 447 12.14 15.63 -7.17
C GLU A 447 11.57 14.40 -6.47
N ARG A 448 10.90 14.59 -5.32
CA ARG A 448 10.18 13.49 -4.65
C ARG A 448 9.08 12.93 -5.56
N SER A 449 8.31 13.78 -6.22
CA SER A 449 7.27 13.37 -7.16
C SER A 449 7.85 12.59 -8.36
N ARG A 450 8.99 13.03 -8.95
CA ARG A 450 9.66 12.26 -10.02
C ARG A 450 10.13 10.88 -9.58
N GLU A 451 10.69 10.78 -8.38
CA GLU A 451 11.27 9.54 -7.88
C GLU A 451 10.22 8.57 -7.35
N LEU A 452 9.28 9.09 -6.56
CA LEU A 452 8.34 8.28 -5.79
C LEU A 452 6.99 8.10 -6.50
N SER A 453 6.75 8.77 -7.63
CA SER A 453 5.46 8.82 -8.33
C SER A 453 4.63 7.55 -8.21
N LEU A 454 3.35 7.71 -7.86
CA LEU A 454 2.35 6.65 -7.68
C LEU A 454 2.70 5.59 -6.62
N ILE A 455 3.74 5.80 -5.80
CA ILE A 455 4.07 4.92 -4.68
C ILE A 455 3.61 5.55 -3.37
N HIS A 456 3.92 6.77 -3.10
CA HIS A 456 3.33 7.72 -2.12
C HIS A 456 4.26 8.92 -1.97
N ILE A 457 3.64 10.04 -1.90
CA ILE A 457 4.34 11.31 -1.69
C ILE A 457 4.14 11.75 -0.24
#